data_ed901be945d36bcf8c7ffeb64d954ea6
#
_entry.id   ed901be945d36bcf8c7ffeb64d954ea6
#
_cell.length_a   1.000
_cell.length_b   1.000
_cell.length_c   1.000
_cell.angle_alpha   90.00
_cell.angle_beta   90.00
_cell.angle_gamma   90.00
#
_symmetry.space_group_name_H-M   'P 1'
#
loop_
_entity.id
_entity.type
_entity.pdbx_description
1 polymer ?
#
loop_
_entity_poly.entity_id
_entity_poly.type
_entity_poly.pdbx_seq_one_letter_code
_entity_poly.pdbx_strand_id
1 'polypeptide(L)'
;MNNPQFWWHLSRASGIVTWGIFTATCLWGILLSTRMLKPYDRPAWLLDLHTGLGALTMFGIGIHMAAIVGDSYVHFGTADVFVPFASSWKSSAVAWGIIAFYFVAAVQLSSLVMKKIPKKLWRYIHLTSYISFVLISVHSITAGTDRTNHFFQAFAVALITLMIGVTAIRLIYTGKPKTRDVLSRVSAARESTGSVPPPPPLTR
;
A
#
# COMPACT_ATOMS: atom_id res chain seq x y z
N MET A 1 4.82 -36.94 -12.29
CA MET A 1 4.33 -36.06 -13.36
C MET A 1 4.84 -34.65 -13.09
N ASN A 2 6.10 -34.37 -13.40
CA ASN A 2 6.68 -33.03 -13.19
C ASN A 2 6.60 -32.29 -14.54
N ASN A 3 5.52 -31.54 -14.74
CA ASN A 3 5.48 -30.61 -15.87
C ASN A 3 6.40 -29.43 -15.53
N PRO A 4 7.57 -29.28 -16.17
CA PRO A 4 8.51 -28.21 -15.84
C PRO A 4 7.93 -26.80 -16.09
N GLN A 5 6.91 -26.70 -16.93
CA GLN A 5 6.20 -25.45 -17.18
C GLN A 5 5.23 -25.06 -16.06
N PHE A 6 4.82 -26.00 -15.17
CA PHE A 6 3.87 -25.73 -14.10
C PHE A 6 4.40 -24.65 -13.13
N TRP A 7 5.61 -24.83 -12.62
CA TRP A 7 6.22 -23.89 -11.68
C TRP A 7 6.44 -22.51 -12.29
N TRP A 8 6.86 -22.48 -13.55
CA TRP A 8 6.97 -21.25 -14.32
C TRP A 8 5.63 -20.48 -14.43
N HIS A 9 4.56 -21.16 -14.83
CA HIS A 9 3.24 -20.53 -14.91
C HIS A 9 2.71 -20.13 -13.55
N LEU A 10 2.93 -20.95 -12.51
CA LEU A 10 2.51 -20.66 -11.15
C LEU A 10 3.22 -19.43 -10.59
N SER A 11 4.54 -19.31 -10.78
CA SER A 11 5.30 -18.16 -10.30
C SER A 11 4.82 -16.85 -10.95
N ARG A 12 4.57 -16.86 -12.25
CA ARG A 12 4.03 -15.70 -12.99
C ARG A 12 2.63 -15.34 -12.56
N ALA A 13 1.72 -16.30 -12.56
CA ALA A 13 0.32 -16.06 -12.21
C ALA A 13 0.18 -15.57 -10.76
N SER A 14 0.85 -16.24 -9.81
CA SER A 14 0.82 -15.84 -8.40
C SER A 14 1.40 -14.45 -8.19
N GLY A 15 2.50 -14.09 -8.87
CA GLY A 15 3.08 -12.75 -8.79
C GLY A 15 2.13 -11.65 -9.28
N ILE A 16 1.53 -11.83 -10.46
CA ILE A 16 0.58 -10.85 -11.04
C ILE A 16 -0.67 -10.69 -10.16
N VAL A 17 -1.25 -11.82 -9.73
CA VAL A 17 -2.44 -11.82 -8.86
C VAL A 17 -2.12 -11.15 -7.52
N THR A 18 -0.97 -11.47 -6.92
CA THR A 18 -0.55 -10.88 -5.63
C THR A 18 -0.32 -9.38 -5.75
N TRP A 19 0.25 -8.89 -6.86
CA TRP A 19 0.38 -7.45 -7.11
C TRP A 19 -0.99 -6.77 -7.16
N GLY A 20 -1.98 -7.37 -7.83
CA GLY A 20 -3.36 -6.87 -7.84
C GLY A 20 -3.98 -6.83 -6.44
N ILE A 21 -3.83 -7.90 -5.66
CA ILE A 21 -4.34 -7.99 -4.27
C ILE A 21 -3.66 -6.95 -3.38
N PHE A 22 -2.34 -6.78 -3.48
CA PHE A 22 -1.59 -5.78 -2.73
C PHE A 22 -2.06 -4.35 -3.07
N THR A 23 -2.29 -4.08 -4.36
CA THR A 23 -2.85 -2.80 -4.80
C THR A 23 -4.22 -2.56 -4.18
N ALA A 24 -5.11 -3.55 -4.24
CA ALA A 24 -6.42 -3.48 -3.58
C ALA A 24 -6.28 -3.23 -2.07
N THR A 25 -5.34 -3.90 -1.40
CA THR A 25 -5.05 -3.68 0.03
C THR A 25 -4.67 -2.22 0.31
N CYS A 26 -3.79 -1.63 -0.50
CA CYS A 26 -3.40 -0.23 -0.35
C CYS A 26 -4.58 0.73 -0.59
N LEU A 27 -5.37 0.50 -1.63
CA LEU A 27 -6.55 1.31 -1.94
C LEU A 27 -7.57 1.28 -0.80
N TRP A 28 -7.87 0.09 -0.25
CA TRP A 28 -8.74 -0.06 0.91
C TRP A 28 -8.22 0.66 2.15
N GLY A 29 -6.90 0.59 2.39
CA GLY A 29 -6.25 1.36 3.45
C GLY A 29 -6.41 2.88 3.30
N ILE A 30 -6.35 3.38 2.07
CA ILE A 30 -6.60 4.79 1.77
C ILE A 30 -8.08 5.14 2.03
N LEU A 31 -9.04 4.36 1.54
CA LEU A 31 -10.46 4.56 1.78
C LEU A 31 -10.79 4.55 3.28
N LEU A 32 -10.23 3.60 4.03
CA LEU A 32 -10.39 3.51 5.48
C LEU A 32 -9.84 4.76 6.20
N SER A 33 -8.67 5.24 5.79
CA SER A 33 -8.02 6.39 6.44
C SER A 33 -8.66 7.74 6.11
N THR A 34 -9.19 7.90 4.91
CA THR A 34 -9.78 9.15 4.42
C THR A 34 -11.27 9.29 4.73
N ARG A 35 -11.94 8.17 5.00
CA ARG A 35 -13.40 8.14 5.21
C ARG A 35 -14.18 8.77 4.04
N MET A 36 -13.67 8.62 2.82
CA MET A 36 -14.27 9.23 1.62
C MET A 36 -15.66 8.70 1.29
N LEU A 37 -15.99 7.49 1.76
CA LEU A 37 -17.28 6.84 1.50
C LEU A 37 -18.39 7.22 2.50
N LYS A 38 -18.16 8.19 3.40
CA LYS A 38 -19.21 8.67 4.29
C LYS A 38 -20.39 9.26 3.50
N PRO A 39 -21.64 9.03 3.94
CA PRO A 39 -22.09 8.31 5.13
C PRO A 39 -22.22 6.79 4.93
N TYR A 40 -21.95 6.27 3.73
CA TYR A 40 -22.21 4.87 3.35
C TYR A 40 -21.14 3.88 3.83
N ASP A 41 -20.00 4.37 4.35
CA ASP A 41 -18.91 3.52 4.81
C ASP A 41 -19.25 2.78 6.10
N ARG A 42 -18.91 1.50 6.15
CA ARG A 42 -18.91 0.66 7.34
C ARG A 42 -17.46 0.42 7.78
N PRO A 43 -16.90 1.23 8.71
CA PRO A 43 -15.48 1.18 9.02
C PRO A 43 -14.99 -0.16 9.53
N ALA A 44 -15.81 -0.90 10.27
CA ALA A 44 -15.49 -2.24 10.74
C ALA A 44 -15.29 -3.19 9.57
N TRP A 45 -16.25 -3.23 8.63
CA TRP A 45 -16.15 -4.07 7.43
C TRP A 45 -14.95 -3.70 6.55
N LEU A 46 -14.68 -2.41 6.35
CA LEU A 46 -13.52 -1.94 5.61
C LEU A 46 -12.20 -2.36 6.28
N LEU A 47 -12.15 -2.36 7.61
CA LEU A 47 -10.98 -2.80 8.37
C LEU A 47 -10.79 -4.31 8.24
N ASP A 48 -11.85 -5.09 8.36
CA ASP A 48 -11.80 -6.54 8.22
C ASP A 48 -11.34 -6.94 6.82
N LEU A 49 -11.89 -6.29 5.79
CA LEU A 49 -11.47 -6.52 4.41
C LEU A 49 -10.01 -6.12 4.18
N HIS A 50 -9.56 -4.96 4.70
CA HIS A 50 -8.17 -4.55 4.61
C HIS A 50 -7.23 -5.56 5.27
N THR A 51 -7.59 -6.05 6.43
CA THR A 51 -6.81 -7.06 7.18
C THR A 51 -6.77 -8.39 6.42
N GLY A 52 -7.91 -8.84 5.89
CA GLY A 52 -8.01 -10.06 5.09
C GLY A 52 -7.20 -9.99 3.81
N LEU A 53 -7.27 -8.86 3.08
CA LEU A 53 -6.47 -8.63 1.88
C LEU A 53 -4.95 -8.60 2.20
N GLY A 54 -4.55 -8.03 3.35
CA GLY A 54 -3.17 -8.06 3.81
C GLY A 54 -2.66 -9.49 4.06
N ALA A 55 -3.46 -10.32 4.72
CA ALA A 55 -3.12 -11.73 4.93
C ALA A 55 -3.06 -12.50 3.60
N LEU A 56 -3.99 -12.25 2.69
CA LEU A 56 -4.02 -12.88 1.36
C LEU A 56 -2.80 -12.44 0.52
N THR A 57 -2.35 -11.20 0.64
CA THR A 57 -1.11 -10.73 0.02
C THR A 57 0.09 -11.53 0.50
N MET A 58 0.25 -11.73 1.83
CA MET A 58 1.36 -12.52 2.36
C MET A 58 1.32 -13.97 1.91
N PHE A 59 0.12 -14.56 1.87
CA PHE A 59 -0.07 -15.92 1.36
C PHE A 59 0.31 -16.01 -0.13
N GLY A 60 -0.10 -15.05 -0.95
CA GLY A 60 0.25 -14.98 -2.36
C GLY A 60 1.75 -14.81 -2.61
N ILE A 61 2.43 -13.98 -1.79
CA ILE A 61 3.89 -13.86 -1.82
C ILE A 61 4.54 -15.22 -1.50
N GLY A 62 4.04 -15.93 -0.48
CA GLY A 62 4.54 -17.26 -0.11
C GLY A 62 4.43 -18.26 -1.26
N ILE A 63 3.28 -18.30 -1.96
CA ILE A 63 3.10 -19.15 -3.16
C ILE A 63 4.08 -18.73 -4.26
N HIS A 64 4.21 -17.43 -4.52
CA HIS A 64 5.10 -16.90 -5.54
C HIS A 64 6.57 -17.31 -5.28
N MET A 65 7.05 -17.13 -4.07
CA MET A 65 8.42 -17.51 -3.67
C MET A 65 8.61 -19.02 -3.75
N ALA A 66 7.66 -19.81 -3.26
CA ALA A 66 7.72 -21.28 -3.34
C ALA A 66 7.75 -21.77 -4.79
N ALA A 67 6.96 -21.14 -5.66
CA ALA A 67 6.94 -21.48 -7.08
C ALA A 67 8.28 -21.17 -7.79
N ILE A 68 8.94 -20.06 -7.42
CA ILE A 68 10.26 -19.69 -7.94
C ILE A 68 11.33 -20.72 -7.51
N VAL A 69 11.30 -21.14 -6.23
CA VAL A 69 12.24 -22.18 -5.74
C VAL A 69 11.98 -23.55 -6.37
N GLY A 70 10.70 -23.84 -6.67
CA GLY A 70 10.31 -25.09 -7.34
C GLY A 70 10.61 -25.11 -8.84
N ASP A 71 10.93 -23.95 -9.44
CA ASP A 71 11.21 -23.85 -10.87
C ASP A 71 12.61 -24.37 -11.20
N SER A 72 12.67 -25.31 -12.14
CA SER A 72 13.91 -25.93 -12.58
C SER A 72 14.59 -25.23 -13.75
N TYR A 73 14.02 -24.13 -14.27
CA TYR A 73 14.59 -23.42 -15.41
C TYR A 73 15.71 -22.46 -15.00
N VAL A 74 15.49 -21.64 -13.97
CA VAL A 74 16.50 -20.69 -13.48
C VAL A 74 17.29 -21.24 -12.30
N HIS A 75 16.79 -22.26 -11.61
CA HIS A 75 17.43 -22.90 -10.43
C HIS A 75 17.72 -21.89 -9.31
N PHE A 76 16.71 -21.16 -8.86
CA PHE A 76 16.86 -20.25 -7.72
C PHE A 76 17.16 -21.01 -6.43
N GLY A 77 18.30 -20.71 -5.83
CA GLY A 77 18.63 -21.15 -4.47
C GLY A 77 17.92 -20.29 -3.41
N THR A 78 17.98 -20.71 -2.16
CA THR A 78 17.41 -19.96 -1.04
C THR A 78 18.03 -18.56 -0.91
N ALA A 79 19.32 -18.41 -1.17
CA ALA A 79 19.98 -17.11 -1.16
C ALA A 79 19.41 -16.16 -2.22
N ASP A 80 19.11 -16.69 -3.42
CA ASP A 80 18.58 -15.87 -4.53
C ASP A 80 17.19 -15.29 -4.25
N VAL A 81 16.44 -15.91 -3.33
CA VAL A 81 15.08 -15.52 -2.97
C VAL A 81 15.03 -14.62 -1.74
N PHE A 82 16.05 -14.72 -0.85
CA PHE A 82 16.04 -13.95 0.41
C PHE A 82 17.14 -12.90 0.49
N VAL A 83 18.21 -12.96 -0.31
CA VAL A 83 19.30 -11.99 -0.24
C VAL A 83 19.26 -11.08 -1.47
N PRO A 84 19.04 -9.76 -1.29
CA PRO A 84 19.06 -8.83 -2.41
C PRO A 84 20.40 -8.91 -3.17
N PHE A 85 20.31 -8.88 -4.50
CA PHE A 85 21.46 -8.95 -5.41
C PHE A 85 22.22 -10.28 -5.46
N ALA A 86 21.82 -11.31 -4.73
CA ALA A 86 22.47 -12.64 -4.78
C ALA A 86 22.19 -13.37 -6.10
N SER A 87 21.01 -13.17 -6.69
CA SER A 87 20.62 -13.86 -7.92
C SER A 87 21.48 -13.47 -9.11
N SER A 88 21.93 -14.49 -9.85
CA SER A 88 22.63 -14.33 -11.14
C SER A 88 21.66 -13.95 -12.27
N TRP A 89 20.35 -14.25 -12.13
CA TRP A 89 19.34 -13.93 -13.10
C TRP A 89 18.68 -12.57 -12.77
N LYS A 90 18.79 -11.60 -13.68
CA LYS A 90 18.22 -10.25 -13.54
C LYS A 90 18.38 -9.68 -12.11
N SER A 91 19.59 -9.70 -11.57
CA SER A 91 19.92 -9.40 -10.17
C SER A 91 19.20 -8.19 -9.60
N SER A 92 19.23 -7.06 -10.28
CA SER A 92 18.55 -5.82 -9.81
C SER A 92 17.04 -5.98 -9.78
N ALA A 93 16.45 -6.62 -10.79
CA ALA A 93 15.01 -6.81 -10.85
C ALA A 93 14.50 -7.72 -9.72
N VAL A 94 15.23 -8.79 -9.43
CA VAL A 94 14.94 -9.71 -8.31
C VAL A 94 15.14 -9.00 -6.98
N ALA A 95 16.23 -8.22 -6.83
CA ALA A 95 16.52 -7.48 -5.60
C ALA A 95 15.36 -6.51 -5.21
N TRP A 96 14.71 -5.83 -6.15
CA TRP A 96 13.56 -4.99 -5.87
C TRP A 96 12.40 -5.79 -5.27
N GLY A 97 12.15 -7.01 -5.76
CA GLY A 97 11.14 -7.90 -5.20
C GLY A 97 11.46 -8.33 -3.77
N ILE A 98 12.71 -8.69 -3.49
CA ILE A 98 13.17 -9.10 -2.15
C ILE A 98 13.06 -7.95 -1.16
N ILE A 99 13.48 -6.74 -1.53
CA ILE A 99 13.38 -5.56 -0.68
C ILE A 99 11.90 -5.24 -0.41
N ALA A 100 11.05 -5.32 -1.43
CA ALA A 100 9.62 -5.14 -1.28
C ALA A 100 9.00 -6.16 -0.32
N PHE A 101 9.39 -7.43 -0.43
CA PHE A 101 8.95 -8.49 0.49
C PHE A 101 9.27 -8.13 1.94
N TYR A 102 10.48 -7.68 2.25
CA TYR A 102 10.84 -7.28 3.61
C TYR A 102 10.00 -6.12 4.13
N PHE A 103 9.72 -5.12 3.31
CA PHE A 103 8.83 -4.03 3.71
C PHE A 103 7.39 -4.51 3.93
N VAL A 104 6.84 -5.33 3.06
CA VAL A 104 5.49 -5.90 3.22
C VAL A 104 5.42 -6.77 4.47
N ALA A 105 6.42 -7.61 4.71
CA ALA A 105 6.51 -8.43 5.92
C ALA A 105 6.58 -7.56 7.18
N ALA A 106 7.37 -6.49 7.18
CA ALA A 106 7.46 -5.55 8.30
C ALA A 106 6.11 -4.87 8.57
N VAL A 107 5.39 -4.42 7.52
CA VAL A 107 4.04 -3.84 7.62
C VAL A 107 3.08 -4.85 8.23
N GLN A 108 3.08 -6.09 7.73
CA GLN A 108 2.17 -7.12 8.21
C GLN A 108 2.47 -7.53 9.66
N LEU A 109 3.72 -7.82 9.98
CA LEU A 109 4.15 -8.21 11.33
C LEU A 109 3.89 -7.09 12.35
N SER A 110 4.23 -5.83 12.02
CA SER A 110 3.95 -4.71 12.90
C SER A 110 2.45 -4.50 13.13
N SER A 111 1.60 -4.81 12.14
CA SER A 111 0.16 -4.71 12.26
C SER A 111 -0.43 -5.79 13.17
N LEU A 112 0.14 -7.00 13.18
CA LEU A 112 -0.24 -8.06 14.12
C LEU A 112 0.07 -7.69 15.58
N VAL A 113 1.16 -6.95 15.81
CA VAL A 113 1.59 -6.53 17.15
C VAL A 113 1.31 -5.05 17.45
N MET A 114 0.46 -4.39 16.68
CA MET A 114 0.21 -2.94 16.75
C MET A 114 -0.23 -2.45 18.13
N LYS A 115 -0.85 -3.32 18.95
CA LYS A 115 -1.26 -3.01 20.33
C LYS A 115 -0.06 -2.95 21.30
N LYS A 116 1.09 -3.55 20.93
CA LYS A 116 2.29 -3.67 21.77
C LYS A 116 3.38 -2.65 21.40
N ILE A 117 3.21 -1.92 20.30
CA ILE A 117 4.20 -0.94 19.81
C ILE A 117 3.61 0.47 19.81
N PRO A 118 4.46 1.52 19.93
CA PRO A 118 4.00 2.91 19.85
C PRO A 118 3.28 3.18 18.53
N LYS A 119 2.10 3.83 18.59
CA LYS A 119 1.30 4.17 17.41
C LYS A 119 2.08 4.96 16.35
N LYS A 120 3.03 5.79 16.77
CA LYS A 120 3.88 6.59 15.88
C LYS A 120 4.79 5.68 15.07
N LEU A 121 5.46 4.72 15.72
CA LEU A 121 6.35 3.75 15.08
C LEU A 121 5.55 2.87 14.09
N TRP A 122 4.42 2.29 14.55
CA TRP A 122 3.54 1.52 13.67
C TRP A 122 3.14 2.30 12.41
N ARG A 123 2.78 3.57 12.57
CA ARG A 123 2.38 4.41 11.43
C ARG A 123 3.51 4.61 10.42
N TYR A 124 4.75 4.82 10.87
CA TYR A 124 5.89 4.96 9.97
C TYR A 124 6.15 3.66 9.20
N ILE A 125 6.16 2.51 9.90
CA ILE A 125 6.31 1.21 9.25
C ILE A 125 5.17 1.00 8.23
N HIS A 126 3.93 1.28 8.62
CA HIS A 126 2.77 1.10 7.76
C HIS A 126 2.81 1.98 6.49
N LEU A 127 3.37 3.18 6.58
CA LEU A 127 3.54 4.06 5.43
C LEU A 127 4.56 3.54 4.42
N THR A 128 5.46 2.62 4.80
CA THR A 128 6.37 1.98 3.84
C THR A 128 5.64 1.11 2.81
N SER A 129 4.34 0.83 3.00
CA SER A 129 3.50 0.18 2.00
C SER A 129 3.45 0.93 0.65
N TYR A 130 3.58 2.26 0.65
CA TYR A 130 3.69 3.04 -0.58
C TYR A 130 5.02 2.78 -1.31
N ILE A 131 6.11 2.69 -0.55
CA ILE A 131 7.43 2.33 -1.09
C ILE A 131 7.37 0.90 -1.65
N SER A 132 6.75 -0.02 -0.90
CA SER A 132 6.54 -1.41 -1.34
C SER A 132 5.78 -1.47 -2.66
N PHE A 133 4.74 -0.65 -2.84
CA PHE A 133 3.99 -0.60 -4.09
C PHE A 133 4.88 -0.23 -5.28
N VAL A 134 5.72 0.79 -5.12
CA VAL A 134 6.66 1.20 -6.17
C VAL A 134 7.65 0.08 -6.48
N LEU A 135 8.24 -0.53 -5.46
CA LEU A 135 9.23 -1.61 -5.61
C LEU A 135 8.63 -2.85 -6.27
N ILE A 136 7.41 -3.26 -5.87
CA ILE A 136 6.68 -4.38 -6.48
C ILE A 136 6.38 -4.07 -7.95
N SER A 137 5.95 -2.84 -8.26
CA SER A 137 5.66 -2.45 -9.64
C SER A 137 6.91 -2.49 -10.51
N VAL A 138 8.04 -1.95 -10.02
CA VAL A 138 9.34 -2.03 -10.71
C VAL A 138 9.76 -3.48 -10.89
N HIS A 139 9.67 -4.31 -9.83
CA HIS A 139 9.98 -5.73 -9.89
C HIS A 139 9.13 -6.45 -10.94
N SER A 140 7.81 -6.28 -10.91
CA SER A 140 6.88 -6.95 -11.82
C SER A 140 7.14 -6.60 -13.29
N ILE A 141 7.46 -5.32 -13.57
CA ILE A 141 7.73 -4.85 -14.93
C ILE A 141 9.11 -5.30 -15.41
N THR A 142 10.13 -5.31 -14.55
CA THR A 142 11.52 -5.59 -14.95
C THR A 142 11.88 -7.07 -14.91
N ALA A 143 11.39 -7.81 -13.91
CA ALA A 143 11.61 -9.26 -13.79
C ALA A 143 10.65 -10.04 -14.70
N GLY A 144 9.41 -9.59 -14.86
CA GLY A 144 8.37 -10.27 -15.62
C GLY A 144 8.77 -10.51 -17.07
N THR A 145 8.36 -11.66 -17.61
CA THR A 145 8.53 -12.03 -19.02
C THR A 145 7.36 -11.56 -19.88
N ASP A 146 6.27 -11.11 -19.24
CA ASP A 146 5.06 -10.64 -19.90
C ASP A 146 5.11 -9.18 -20.36
N ARG A 147 6.29 -8.54 -20.30
CA ARG A 147 6.48 -7.11 -20.67
C ARG A 147 5.89 -6.71 -22.02
N THR A 148 5.91 -7.62 -22.99
CA THR A 148 5.42 -7.40 -24.35
C THR A 148 3.94 -7.75 -24.51
N ASN A 149 3.32 -8.36 -23.51
CA ASN A 149 1.92 -8.73 -23.54
C ASN A 149 1.04 -7.49 -23.26
N HIS A 150 0.18 -7.14 -24.21
CA HIS A 150 -0.69 -5.96 -24.11
C HIS A 150 -1.65 -6.01 -22.90
N PHE A 151 -2.15 -7.20 -22.53
CA PHE A 151 -3.00 -7.34 -21.34
C PHE A 151 -2.23 -7.04 -20.06
N PHE A 152 -1.00 -7.54 -19.94
CA PHE A 152 -0.15 -7.22 -18.80
C PHE A 152 0.19 -5.73 -18.74
N GLN A 153 0.51 -5.12 -19.89
CA GLN A 153 0.79 -3.67 -19.95
C GLN A 153 -0.43 -2.85 -19.52
N ALA A 154 -1.62 -3.17 -20.05
CA ALA A 154 -2.87 -2.50 -19.68
C ALA A 154 -3.17 -2.66 -18.18
N PHE A 155 -2.99 -3.86 -17.64
CA PHE A 155 -3.16 -4.16 -16.22
C PHE A 155 -2.17 -3.35 -15.36
N ALA A 156 -0.89 -3.33 -15.71
CA ALA A 156 0.14 -2.57 -15.01
C ALA A 156 -0.17 -1.06 -15.00
N VAL A 157 -0.52 -0.51 -16.17
CA VAL A 157 -0.90 0.91 -16.31
C VAL A 157 -2.14 1.20 -15.45
N ALA A 158 -3.14 0.34 -15.46
CA ALA A 158 -4.36 0.53 -14.67
C ALA A 158 -4.06 0.56 -13.16
N LEU A 159 -3.27 -0.39 -12.65
CA LEU A 159 -2.92 -0.44 -11.22
C LEU A 159 -2.13 0.79 -10.78
N ILE A 160 -1.13 1.21 -11.58
CA ILE A 160 -0.27 2.34 -11.26
C ILE A 160 -1.08 3.64 -11.32
N THR A 161 -1.88 3.84 -12.37
CA THR A 161 -2.70 5.05 -12.52
C THR A 161 -3.74 5.15 -11.40
N LEU A 162 -4.40 4.05 -11.06
CA LEU A 162 -5.36 3.99 -9.96
C LEU A 162 -4.70 4.34 -8.62
N MET A 163 -3.54 3.78 -8.33
CA MET A 163 -2.82 4.05 -7.09
C MET A 163 -2.34 5.50 -6.99
N ILE A 164 -1.81 6.07 -8.09
CA ILE A 164 -1.42 7.48 -8.16
C ILE A 164 -2.65 8.38 -7.95
N GLY A 165 -3.75 8.12 -8.65
CA GLY A 165 -4.97 8.91 -8.57
C GLY A 165 -5.56 8.93 -7.16
N VAL A 166 -5.71 7.76 -6.54
CA VAL A 166 -6.27 7.66 -5.18
C VAL A 166 -5.32 8.26 -4.14
N THR A 167 -3.99 8.12 -4.33
CA THR A 167 -3.01 8.76 -3.44
C THR A 167 -3.06 10.29 -3.58
N ALA A 168 -3.16 10.82 -4.79
CA ALA A 168 -3.32 12.26 -5.03
C ALA A 168 -4.60 12.81 -4.37
N ILE A 169 -5.71 12.12 -4.54
CA ILE A 169 -6.97 12.45 -3.88
C ILE A 169 -6.79 12.47 -2.35
N ARG A 170 -6.15 11.45 -1.78
CA ARG A 170 -5.85 11.42 -0.34
C ARG A 170 -5.07 12.65 0.12
N LEU A 171 -4.03 13.06 -0.61
CA LEU A 171 -3.22 14.23 -0.25
C LEU A 171 -4.05 15.53 -0.27
N ILE A 172 -4.93 15.68 -1.26
CA ILE A 172 -5.85 16.83 -1.35
C ILE A 172 -6.83 16.84 -0.17
N TYR A 173 -7.41 15.70 0.20
CA TYR A 173 -8.37 15.61 1.29
C TYR A 173 -7.73 15.82 2.67
N THR A 174 -6.50 15.31 2.88
CA THR A 174 -5.79 15.48 4.15
C THR A 174 -5.18 16.86 4.32
N GLY A 175 -4.92 17.57 3.22
CA GLY A 175 -4.39 18.95 3.22
C GLY A 175 -5.41 20.02 3.58
N LYS A 176 -6.72 19.72 3.61
CA LYS A 176 -7.77 20.70 4.00
C LYS A 176 -7.73 20.92 5.51
N PRO A 177 -7.60 22.16 6.00
CA PRO A 177 -7.69 22.45 7.43
C PRO A 177 -9.05 22.00 7.96
N LYS A 178 -9.06 21.31 9.11
CA LYS A 178 -10.31 20.91 9.75
C LYS A 178 -11.10 22.18 10.08
N THR A 179 -12.35 22.24 9.68
CA THR A 179 -13.26 23.38 9.93
C THR A 179 -13.22 23.81 11.40
N ARG A 180 -13.02 22.88 12.33
CA ARG A 180 -12.88 23.13 13.76
C ARG A 180 -11.64 23.97 14.10
N ASP A 181 -10.50 23.72 13.41
CA ASP A 181 -9.26 24.48 13.62
C ASP A 181 -9.37 25.88 13.03
N VAL A 182 -10.12 26.05 11.95
CA VAL A 182 -10.42 27.38 11.37
C VAL A 182 -11.32 28.14 12.30
N LEU A 183 -12.39 27.53 12.80
CA LEU A 183 -13.34 28.17 13.74
C LEU A 183 -12.65 28.55 15.06
N SER A 184 -11.78 27.70 15.61
CA SER A 184 -11.03 28.00 16.82
C SER A 184 -10.04 29.15 16.62
N ARG A 185 -9.38 29.24 15.46
CA ARG A 185 -8.49 30.36 15.11
C ARG A 185 -9.28 31.66 14.93
N VAL A 186 -10.46 31.60 14.31
CA VAL A 186 -11.33 32.74 14.12
C VAL A 186 -11.88 33.24 15.47
N SER A 187 -12.29 32.33 16.37
CA SER A 187 -12.75 32.73 17.71
C SER A 187 -11.62 33.34 18.56
N ALA A 188 -10.42 32.73 18.55
CA ALA A 188 -9.26 33.28 19.24
C ALA A 188 -8.81 34.65 18.70
N ALA A 189 -8.86 34.84 17.36
CA ALA A 189 -8.58 36.12 16.74
C ALA A 189 -9.64 37.19 17.10
N ARG A 190 -10.90 36.77 17.25
CA ARG A 190 -11.99 37.66 17.67
C ARG A 190 -11.87 38.08 19.13
N GLU A 191 -11.40 37.19 19.98
CA GLU A 191 -11.10 37.49 21.40
C GLU A 191 -9.88 38.41 21.55
N SER A 192 -8.85 38.24 20.73
CA SER A 192 -7.64 39.07 20.76
C SER A 192 -7.82 40.47 20.20
N THR A 193 -8.82 40.71 19.34
CA THR A 193 -9.11 42.02 18.73
C THR A 193 -9.98 42.92 19.63
N GLY A 194 -10.25 42.49 20.85
CA GLY A 194 -10.99 43.29 21.84
C GLY A 194 -12.48 43.29 21.59
N SER A 195 -13.24 43.08 22.64
CA SER A 195 -14.70 43.24 22.63
C SER A 195 -15.04 44.62 22.09
N VAL A 196 -15.77 44.65 20.99
CA VAL A 196 -16.53 45.88 20.60
C VAL A 196 -17.37 46.26 21.80
N PRO A 197 -17.19 47.44 22.39
CA PRO A 197 -18.04 47.86 23.53
C PRO A 197 -19.49 47.81 23.10
N PRO A 198 -20.39 47.43 24.03
CA PRO A 198 -21.84 47.44 23.73
C PRO A 198 -22.26 48.83 23.28
N PRO A 199 -23.17 48.92 22.31
CA PRO A 199 -23.69 50.23 21.87
C PRO A 199 -24.30 50.98 23.06
N PRO A 200 -24.13 52.31 23.14
CA PRO A 200 -24.67 53.10 24.24
C PRO A 200 -26.19 52.93 24.30
N PRO A 201 -26.76 52.93 25.52
CA PRO A 201 -28.22 52.83 25.68
C PRO A 201 -28.91 53.96 24.95
N LEU A 202 -29.91 53.60 24.14
CA LEU A 202 -30.76 54.58 23.47
C LEU A 202 -31.52 55.36 24.57
N THR A 203 -31.10 56.58 24.82
CA THR A 203 -31.85 57.52 25.65
C THR A 203 -33.14 57.92 24.90
N ARG A 204 -34.27 57.65 25.53
CA ARG A 204 -35.60 58.15 25.06
C ARG A 204 -35.71 59.60 25.39
#